data_97388af21ab7fa3a171e4933aa1c05f0
#
_entry.id   97388af21ab7fa3a171e4933aa1c05f0
#
_cell.length_a   1.000
_cell.length_b   1.000
_cell.length_c   1.000
_cell.angle_alpha   90.00
_cell.angle_beta   90.00
_cell.angle_gamma   90.00
#
_symmetry.space_group_name_H-M   'P 1'
#
loop_
_entity.id
_entity.type
_entity.pdbx_description
1 polymer ?
#
loop_
_entity_poly.entity_id
_entity_poly.type
_entity_poly.pdbx_seq_one_letter_code
_entity_poly.pdbx_strand_id
1 'polypeptide(L)'
;MSQKKIREPMQRRIAYAQLAYNHPILKEDRNTQRIYYSTLNHYCKKLLRLSKYGKTVLYYYKTIFNIERVSSYKQRLSTKLRVILLLDILHISGYNRSVISLSTIGNFRFDKTLLAILDGLFANLKYDNVLWDALKNNKYVQSEAEWIEGVRKNVAFSLKKPYKIMVTATMSAGKSTFINALVGEKVASTKNLACTGRLHYIYSKPFNDGLIGMWDRQIILDAKNSILNDHEETQEKISYESIYYKGGLYGRQCMILDTPGVNSAEYQRHGESTNSAIENSAYDALVFLINYEHIGTVDEINHLAFIKQKVSENTPVLFCVNKIDSKKRDDMPLEEKICDVTTYLNEHGFSNAPVFFVSSRAAYLYRVREWLQDEDEIDDLDSITKKIIRSANITSLYNAVKPIYIDQSNDSFEYQCGIGYIEDYIIKLMLEKGKE
;
A
#
# COMPACT_ATOMS: atom_id res chain seq x y z
N MET A 1 -18.25 -13.26 21.05
CA MET A 1 -18.53 -13.74 19.69
C MET A 1 -17.21 -13.91 18.98
N SER A 2 -16.84 -15.11 18.57
CA SER A 2 -15.54 -15.38 17.94
C SER A 2 -15.43 -14.58 16.64
N GLN A 3 -14.48 -13.64 16.56
CA GLN A 3 -14.09 -13.03 15.31
C GLN A 3 -13.65 -14.15 14.37
N LYS A 4 -14.44 -14.45 13.33
CA LYS A 4 -13.98 -15.32 12.25
C LYS A 4 -12.68 -14.73 11.74
N LYS A 5 -11.54 -15.37 12.04
CA LYS A 5 -10.25 -15.05 11.44
C LYS A 5 -10.45 -15.00 9.94
N ILE A 6 -10.53 -13.80 9.37
CA ILE A 6 -10.61 -13.61 7.92
C ILE A 6 -9.31 -14.21 7.39
N ARG A 7 -9.41 -15.19 6.50
CA ARG A 7 -8.27 -15.95 6.01
C ARG A 7 -7.31 -15.01 5.28
N GLU A 8 -6.16 -14.73 5.89
CA GLU A 8 -5.05 -13.91 5.37
C GLU A 8 -4.74 -14.08 3.86
N PRO A 9 -4.92 -15.28 3.22
CA PRO A 9 -4.68 -15.45 1.79
C PRO A 9 -5.59 -14.62 0.88
N MET A 10 -6.80 -14.26 1.30
CA MET A 10 -7.73 -13.51 0.44
C MET A 10 -7.40 -12.02 0.42
N GLN A 11 -6.93 -11.47 1.52
CA GLN A 11 -6.53 -10.08 1.69
C GLN A 11 -5.29 -9.73 0.87
N ARG A 12 -4.29 -10.61 0.84
CA ARG A 12 -3.10 -10.48 0.01
C ARG A 12 -3.40 -10.38 -1.49
N ARG A 13 -4.47 -11.05 -1.94
CA ARG A 13 -4.85 -11.04 -3.36
C ARG A 13 -5.36 -9.69 -3.83
N ILE A 14 -5.94 -8.90 -2.94
CA ILE A 14 -6.39 -7.53 -3.26
C ILE A 14 -5.20 -6.61 -3.50
N ALA A 15 -4.07 -6.86 -2.83
CA ALA A 15 -2.84 -6.08 -2.97
C ALA A 15 -2.11 -6.27 -4.31
N TYR A 16 -2.50 -7.25 -5.15
CA TYR A 16 -1.88 -7.42 -6.46
C TYR A 16 -2.33 -6.30 -7.40
N ALA A 17 -1.36 -5.72 -8.10
CA ALA A 17 -1.65 -4.76 -9.15
C ALA A 17 -2.38 -5.46 -10.31
N GLN A 18 -3.33 -4.77 -10.94
CA GLN A 18 -4.16 -5.36 -11.97
C GLN A 18 -3.48 -5.27 -13.34
N LEU A 19 -3.38 -6.41 -14.01
CA LEU A 19 -2.70 -6.52 -15.30
C LEU A 19 -3.60 -6.20 -16.49
N ALA A 20 -4.91 -6.01 -16.27
CA ALA A 20 -5.88 -5.87 -17.34
C ALA A 20 -5.79 -4.52 -18.08
N TYR A 21 -5.35 -3.43 -17.43
CA TYR A 21 -5.34 -2.10 -18.05
C TYR A 21 -4.37 -1.96 -19.21
N ASN A 22 -3.13 -2.40 -19.04
CA ASN A 22 -2.10 -2.37 -20.07
C ASN A 22 -1.92 -3.75 -20.71
N HIS A 23 -3.02 -4.51 -20.83
CA HIS A 23 -2.98 -5.87 -21.29
C HIS A 23 -2.63 -5.95 -22.76
N PRO A 24 -1.69 -6.84 -23.18
CA PRO A 24 -1.28 -6.98 -24.57
C PRO A 24 -2.43 -7.25 -25.55
N ILE A 25 -3.49 -7.93 -25.09
CA ILE A 25 -4.67 -8.23 -25.92
C ILE A 25 -5.41 -6.98 -26.41
N LEU A 26 -5.26 -5.83 -25.71
CA LEU A 26 -5.92 -4.60 -26.11
C LEU A 26 -5.37 -4.02 -27.42
N LYS A 27 -4.17 -4.45 -27.83
CA LYS A 27 -3.53 -4.10 -29.09
C LYS A 27 -4.03 -4.96 -30.28
N GLU A 28 -4.73 -6.06 -30.01
CA GLU A 28 -5.24 -6.99 -31.01
C GLU A 28 -6.64 -6.56 -31.52
N ASP A 29 -7.07 -7.10 -32.64
CA ASP A 29 -8.41 -6.84 -33.19
C ASP A 29 -9.53 -7.38 -32.28
N ARG A 30 -10.74 -6.85 -32.46
CA ARG A 30 -11.91 -7.19 -31.62
C ARG A 30 -12.28 -8.67 -31.64
N ASN A 31 -12.08 -9.35 -32.78
CA ASN A 31 -12.39 -10.77 -32.89
C ASN A 31 -11.38 -11.59 -32.05
N THR A 32 -10.09 -11.26 -32.18
CA THR A 32 -9.01 -11.86 -31.37
C THR A 32 -9.24 -11.63 -29.87
N GLN A 33 -9.64 -10.42 -29.45
CA GLN A 33 -9.98 -10.13 -28.06
C GLN A 33 -11.12 -11.02 -27.54
N ARG A 34 -12.18 -11.22 -28.33
CA ARG A 34 -13.31 -12.09 -27.97
C ARG A 34 -12.90 -13.55 -27.84
N ILE A 35 -12.11 -14.05 -28.79
CA ILE A 35 -11.58 -15.42 -28.78
C ILE A 35 -10.70 -15.63 -27.56
N TYR A 36 -9.80 -14.69 -27.29
CA TYR A 36 -8.91 -14.73 -26.13
C TYR A 36 -9.70 -14.83 -24.84
N TYR A 37 -10.62 -13.90 -24.59
CA TYR A 37 -11.44 -13.90 -23.38
C TYR A 37 -12.29 -15.18 -23.26
N SER A 38 -12.85 -15.67 -24.35
CA SER A 38 -13.63 -16.92 -24.35
C SER A 38 -12.77 -18.11 -23.93
N THR A 39 -11.53 -18.15 -24.42
CA THR A 39 -10.53 -19.15 -24.05
C THR A 39 -10.13 -19.05 -22.60
N LEU A 40 -9.82 -17.83 -22.13
CA LEU A 40 -9.50 -17.55 -20.73
C LEU A 40 -10.63 -17.99 -19.79
N ASN A 41 -11.85 -17.59 -20.09
CA ASN A 41 -13.05 -17.95 -19.31
C ASN A 41 -13.27 -19.48 -19.26
N HIS A 42 -13.04 -20.18 -20.40
CA HIS A 42 -13.13 -21.64 -20.47
C HIS A 42 -12.12 -22.31 -19.53
N TYR A 43 -10.82 -21.94 -19.64
CA TYR A 43 -9.77 -22.51 -18.82
C TYR A 43 -9.96 -22.16 -17.34
N CYS A 44 -10.34 -20.92 -17.02
CA CYS A 44 -10.62 -20.52 -15.66
C CYS A 44 -11.76 -21.34 -15.02
N LYS A 45 -12.83 -21.61 -15.77
CA LYS A 45 -13.95 -22.45 -15.29
C LYS A 45 -13.53 -23.92 -15.11
N LYS A 46 -12.72 -24.45 -16.04
CA LYS A 46 -12.30 -25.86 -16.03
C LYS A 46 -11.23 -26.15 -14.98
N LEU A 47 -10.23 -25.27 -14.84
CA LEU A 47 -9.06 -25.51 -13.99
C LEU A 47 -9.22 -24.93 -12.59
N LEU A 48 -10.02 -23.87 -12.46
CA LEU A 48 -10.18 -23.15 -11.22
C LEU A 48 -11.56 -23.41 -10.65
N ARG A 49 -11.65 -24.01 -9.48
CA ARG A 49 -12.78 -23.73 -8.61
C ARG A 49 -12.65 -22.26 -8.18
N LEU A 50 -13.07 -21.33 -9.06
CA LEU A 50 -12.81 -19.90 -8.91
C LEU A 50 -13.21 -19.43 -7.52
N SER A 51 -12.24 -18.97 -6.75
CA SER A 51 -12.45 -18.20 -5.52
C SER A 51 -13.26 -16.93 -5.84
N LYS A 52 -13.84 -16.31 -4.82
CA LYS A 52 -14.54 -15.01 -4.98
C LYS A 52 -13.64 -13.98 -5.69
N TYR A 53 -12.36 -13.92 -5.32
CA TYR A 53 -11.35 -13.09 -5.98
C TYR A 53 -11.20 -13.41 -7.48
N GLY A 54 -10.98 -14.67 -7.83
CA GLY A 54 -10.79 -15.07 -9.23
C GLY A 54 -12.01 -14.75 -10.11
N LYS A 55 -13.23 -14.87 -9.57
CA LYS A 55 -14.48 -14.46 -10.28
C LYS A 55 -14.51 -12.96 -10.51
N THR A 56 -14.13 -12.17 -9.51
CA THR A 56 -14.10 -10.70 -9.61
C THR A 56 -13.06 -10.25 -10.63
N VAL A 57 -11.84 -10.82 -10.59
CA VAL A 57 -10.79 -10.49 -11.56
C VAL A 57 -11.22 -10.87 -12.98
N LEU A 58 -11.79 -12.06 -13.18
CA LEU A 58 -12.27 -12.48 -14.50
C LEU A 58 -13.41 -11.59 -15.03
N TYR A 59 -14.32 -11.15 -14.17
CA TYR A 59 -15.34 -10.17 -14.53
C TYR A 59 -14.72 -8.82 -14.91
N TYR A 60 -13.71 -8.38 -14.17
CA TYR A 60 -12.98 -7.15 -14.44
C TYR A 60 -12.28 -7.20 -15.81
N TYR A 61 -11.62 -8.30 -16.15
CA TYR A 61 -11.07 -8.54 -17.48
C TYR A 61 -12.15 -8.43 -18.58
N LYS A 62 -13.34 -8.98 -18.34
CA LYS A 62 -14.47 -8.86 -19.27
C LYS A 62 -14.84 -7.40 -19.54
N THR A 63 -14.87 -6.59 -18.49
CA THR A 63 -15.21 -5.15 -18.55
C THR A 63 -14.14 -4.37 -19.30
N ILE A 64 -12.85 -4.54 -18.92
CA ILE A 64 -11.73 -3.82 -19.53
C ILE A 64 -11.57 -4.19 -21.02
N PHE A 65 -11.75 -5.47 -21.37
CA PHE A 65 -11.70 -5.91 -22.78
C PHE A 65 -12.98 -5.56 -23.55
N ASN A 66 -13.98 -4.98 -22.89
CA ASN A 66 -15.27 -4.62 -23.48
C ASN A 66 -15.92 -5.80 -24.25
N ILE A 67 -16.05 -6.94 -23.56
CA ILE A 67 -16.62 -8.17 -24.13
C ILE A 67 -18.10 -8.28 -23.80
N GLU A 68 -18.97 -7.99 -24.77
CA GLU A 68 -20.43 -8.12 -24.60
C GLU A 68 -20.86 -9.59 -24.65
N ARG A 69 -20.38 -10.34 -25.63
CA ARG A 69 -20.76 -11.75 -25.86
C ARG A 69 -19.52 -12.66 -25.91
N VAL A 70 -19.62 -13.79 -25.23
CA VAL A 70 -18.59 -14.83 -25.26
C VAL A 70 -18.82 -15.67 -26.52
N SER A 71 -17.82 -15.71 -27.41
CA SER A 71 -17.89 -16.51 -28.64
C SER A 71 -17.57 -17.98 -28.38
N SER A 72 -17.93 -18.87 -29.36
CA SER A 72 -17.56 -20.27 -29.25
C SER A 72 -16.03 -20.46 -29.47
N TYR A 73 -15.47 -21.34 -28.67
CA TYR A 73 -14.04 -21.67 -28.59
C TYR A 73 -13.59 -22.52 -29.77
N LYS A 74 -13.20 -21.94 -30.92
CA LYS A 74 -12.76 -22.75 -32.08
C LYS A 74 -11.53 -22.24 -32.82
N GLN A 75 -10.97 -21.06 -32.51
CA GLN A 75 -9.78 -20.56 -33.21
C GLN A 75 -8.51 -20.71 -32.37
N ARG A 76 -7.37 -20.99 -33.04
CA ARG A 76 -6.08 -21.12 -32.39
C ARG A 76 -5.51 -19.74 -32.08
N LEU A 77 -5.23 -19.48 -30.83
CA LEU A 77 -4.44 -18.32 -30.41
C LEU A 77 -2.99 -18.45 -30.90
N SER A 78 -2.34 -17.34 -31.22
CA SER A 78 -0.91 -17.27 -31.51
C SER A 78 -0.08 -17.76 -30.31
N THR A 79 1.17 -18.12 -30.54
CA THR A 79 2.08 -18.53 -29.45
C THR A 79 2.20 -17.43 -28.38
N LYS A 80 2.31 -16.17 -28.79
CA LYS A 80 2.28 -14.99 -27.92
C LYS A 80 1.08 -15.02 -27.00
N LEU A 81 -0.11 -15.08 -27.56
CA LEU A 81 -1.36 -15.01 -26.77
C LEU A 81 -1.58 -16.22 -25.87
N ARG A 82 -1.03 -17.38 -26.23
CA ARG A 82 -1.09 -18.57 -25.35
C ARG A 82 -0.20 -18.44 -24.12
N VAL A 83 0.99 -17.81 -24.25
CA VAL A 83 1.84 -17.49 -23.08
C VAL A 83 1.13 -16.48 -22.17
N ILE A 84 0.62 -15.40 -22.74
CA ILE A 84 -0.12 -14.37 -21.99
C ILE A 84 -1.30 -15.01 -21.27
N LEU A 85 -2.05 -15.88 -21.92
CA LEU A 85 -3.18 -16.60 -21.33
C LEU A 85 -2.78 -17.43 -20.09
N LEU A 86 -1.65 -18.10 -20.14
CA LEU A 86 -1.15 -18.86 -18.97
C LEU A 86 -0.80 -17.94 -17.81
N LEU A 87 -0.17 -16.80 -18.08
CA LEU A 87 0.16 -15.81 -17.07
C LEU A 87 -1.10 -15.17 -16.46
N ASP A 88 -2.14 -14.94 -17.27
CA ASP A 88 -3.45 -14.49 -16.76
C ASP A 88 -4.14 -15.53 -15.88
N ILE A 89 -4.12 -16.79 -16.27
CA ILE A 89 -4.66 -17.88 -15.44
C ILE A 89 -3.93 -17.90 -14.09
N LEU A 90 -2.61 -17.72 -14.08
CA LEU A 90 -1.81 -17.63 -12.88
C LEU A 90 -2.24 -16.44 -12.02
N HIS A 91 -2.40 -15.26 -12.58
CA HIS A 91 -2.87 -14.06 -11.89
C HIS A 91 -4.28 -14.24 -11.30
N ILE A 92 -5.24 -14.71 -12.09
CA ILE A 92 -6.63 -14.95 -11.69
C ILE A 92 -6.73 -16.00 -10.57
N SER A 93 -5.81 -16.98 -10.55
CA SER A 93 -5.71 -17.96 -9.46
C SER A 93 -5.15 -17.39 -8.17
N GLY A 94 -4.63 -16.15 -8.20
CA GLY A 94 -3.88 -15.54 -7.11
C GLY A 94 -2.52 -16.22 -6.91
N TYR A 95 -1.84 -16.51 -8.02
CA TYR A 95 -0.52 -17.16 -8.05
C TYR A 95 -0.46 -18.54 -7.37
N ASN A 96 -1.56 -19.27 -7.46
CA ASN A 96 -1.62 -20.63 -6.94
C ASN A 96 -1.01 -21.62 -7.95
N ARG A 97 0.17 -22.16 -7.61
CA ARG A 97 0.92 -23.11 -8.47
C ARG A 97 0.16 -24.38 -8.82
N SER A 98 -0.68 -24.89 -7.90
CA SER A 98 -1.38 -26.17 -8.12
C SER A 98 -2.37 -26.12 -9.28
N VAL A 99 -2.64 -24.95 -9.82
CA VAL A 99 -3.63 -24.70 -10.88
C VAL A 99 -3.08 -24.98 -12.27
N ILE A 100 -1.78 -24.69 -12.48
CA ILE A 100 -1.14 -24.88 -13.79
C ILE A 100 -0.23 -26.10 -13.68
N SER A 101 -0.70 -27.21 -14.23
CA SER A 101 0.06 -28.45 -14.32
C SER A 101 0.82 -28.56 -15.65
N LEU A 102 1.85 -29.40 -15.70
CA LEU A 102 2.56 -29.76 -16.92
C LEU A 102 1.62 -30.21 -18.04
N SER A 103 0.55 -30.94 -17.71
CA SER A 103 -0.47 -31.34 -18.68
C SER A 103 -1.25 -30.15 -19.25
N THR A 104 -1.47 -29.11 -18.45
CA THR A 104 -2.11 -27.87 -18.92
C THR A 104 -1.21 -27.13 -19.90
N ILE A 105 0.09 -26.98 -19.59
CA ILE A 105 1.08 -26.32 -20.44
C ILE A 105 1.25 -27.08 -21.75
N GLY A 106 1.34 -28.42 -21.69
CA GLY A 106 1.48 -29.31 -22.86
C GLY A 106 0.32 -29.17 -23.86
N ASN A 107 -0.89 -28.89 -23.42
CA ASN A 107 -2.05 -28.67 -24.28
C ASN A 107 -1.89 -27.44 -25.22
N PHE A 108 -1.00 -26.51 -24.88
CA PHE A 108 -0.77 -25.28 -25.67
C PHE A 108 0.24 -25.44 -26.82
N ARG A 109 0.93 -26.60 -26.92
CA ARG A 109 1.87 -26.93 -28.04
C ARG A 109 2.93 -25.86 -28.27
N PHE A 110 3.77 -25.57 -27.26
CA PHE A 110 4.93 -24.69 -27.39
C PHE A 110 6.13 -25.44 -28.03
N ASP A 111 7.08 -24.67 -28.58
CA ASP A 111 8.38 -25.28 -28.93
C ASP A 111 9.14 -25.72 -27.68
N LYS A 112 10.18 -26.55 -27.83
CA LYS A 112 10.90 -27.16 -26.73
C LYS A 112 11.53 -26.12 -25.79
N THR A 113 12.08 -25.03 -26.35
CA THR A 113 12.75 -23.98 -25.58
C THR A 113 11.76 -23.21 -24.71
N LEU A 114 10.66 -22.76 -25.30
CA LEU A 114 9.62 -22.02 -24.58
C LEU A 114 8.93 -22.91 -23.55
N LEU A 115 8.70 -24.18 -23.89
CA LEU A 115 8.14 -25.16 -22.96
C LEU A 115 9.02 -25.33 -21.73
N ALA A 116 10.35 -25.48 -21.90
CA ALA A 116 11.29 -25.62 -20.79
C ALA A 116 11.31 -24.38 -19.87
N ILE A 117 11.24 -23.16 -20.46
CA ILE A 117 11.16 -21.92 -19.69
C ILE A 117 9.86 -21.90 -18.86
N LEU A 118 8.72 -22.17 -19.47
CA LEU A 118 7.42 -22.15 -18.79
C LEU A 118 7.32 -23.24 -17.72
N ASP A 119 7.79 -24.44 -17.99
CA ASP A 119 7.83 -25.55 -17.01
C ASP A 119 8.69 -25.16 -15.82
N GLY A 120 9.87 -24.62 -16.04
CA GLY A 120 10.74 -24.14 -14.97
C GLY A 120 10.09 -23.04 -14.13
N LEU A 121 9.49 -22.02 -14.78
CA LEU A 121 8.78 -20.93 -14.09
C LEU A 121 7.60 -21.44 -13.24
N PHE A 122 6.78 -22.32 -13.79
CA PHE A 122 5.60 -22.80 -13.09
C PHE A 122 5.92 -23.89 -12.04
N ALA A 123 6.99 -24.65 -12.23
CA ALA A 123 7.48 -25.58 -11.20
C ALA A 123 8.02 -24.83 -9.98
N ASN A 124 8.71 -23.71 -10.21
CA ASN A 124 9.34 -22.94 -9.16
C ASN A 124 9.13 -21.45 -9.35
N LEU A 125 7.96 -20.90 -9.01
CA LEU A 125 7.65 -19.47 -9.05
C LEU A 125 8.56 -18.63 -8.13
N LYS A 126 9.48 -19.25 -7.39
CA LYS A 126 10.48 -18.55 -6.59
C LYS A 126 11.52 -17.92 -7.54
N TYR A 127 11.82 -16.68 -7.30
CA TYR A 127 13.01 -15.88 -7.65
C TYR A 127 13.98 -16.49 -8.69
N ASP A 128 13.49 -17.04 -9.79
CA ASP A 128 14.37 -17.41 -10.87
C ASP A 128 14.36 -16.27 -11.90
N ASN A 129 15.13 -15.21 -11.60
CA ASN A 129 15.28 -14.09 -12.51
C ASN A 129 15.77 -14.55 -13.89
N VAL A 130 16.56 -15.62 -13.94
CA VAL A 130 17.08 -16.17 -15.20
C VAL A 130 15.95 -16.65 -16.10
N LEU A 131 14.97 -17.39 -15.56
CA LEU A 131 13.82 -17.88 -16.33
C LEU A 131 12.87 -16.74 -16.71
N TRP A 132 12.65 -15.75 -15.84
CA TRP A 132 11.86 -14.57 -16.16
C TRP A 132 12.51 -13.74 -17.27
N ASP A 133 13.83 -13.56 -17.22
CA ASP A 133 14.57 -12.86 -18.26
C ASP A 133 14.61 -13.65 -19.57
N ALA A 134 14.74 -14.97 -19.49
CA ALA A 134 14.62 -15.84 -20.66
C ALA A 134 13.22 -15.76 -21.29
N LEU A 135 12.15 -15.66 -20.48
CA LEU A 135 10.80 -15.46 -21.02
C LEU A 135 10.65 -14.09 -21.65
N LYS A 136 11.07 -13.00 -20.99
CA LYS A 136 10.99 -11.63 -21.53
C LYS A 136 11.73 -11.47 -22.86
N ASN A 137 12.87 -12.14 -23.00
CA ASN A 137 13.70 -12.09 -24.21
C ASN A 137 13.30 -13.14 -25.27
N ASN A 138 12.29 -13.96 -25.00
CA ASN A 138 11.85 -14.95 -25.96
C ASN A 138 11.20 -14.30 -27.21
N LYS A 139 11.61 -14.73 -28.40
CA LYS A 139 11.16 -14.18 -29.70
C LYS A 139 9.64 -14.06 -29.87
N TYR A 140 8.85 -14.86 -29.17
CA TYR A 140 7.38 -14.82 -29.29
C TYR A 140 6.73 -13.75 -28.40
N VAL A 141 7.39 -13.32 -27.32
CA VAL A 141 6.78 -12.45 -26.30
C VAL A 141 7.63 -11.24 -25.90
N GLN A 142 8.80 -11.07 -26.53
CA GLN A 142 9.70 -9.94 -26.24
C GLN A 142 9.04 -8.56 -26.43
N SER A 143 8.05 -8.45 -27.33
CA SER A 143 7.27 -7.21 -27.50
C SER A 143 6.40 -6.87 -26.29
N GLU A 144 6.19 -7.80 -25.38
CA GLU A 144 5.38 -7.65 -24.16
C GLU A 144 6.22 -7.76 -22.87
N ALA A 145 7.53 -7.52 -22.98
CA ALA A 145 8.48 -7.68 -21.86
C ALA A 145 8.12 -6.84 -20.62
N GLU A 146 7.62 -5.62 -20.84
CA GLU A 146 7.16 -4.73 -19.75
C GLU A 146 5.95 -5.33 -19.01
N TRP A 147 4.97 -5.84 -19.74
CA TRP A 147 3.80 -6.48 -19.14
C TRP A 147 4.19 -7.76 -18.37
N ILE A 148 5.10 -8.57 -18.93
CA ILE A 148 5.65 -9.77 -18.27
C ILE A 148 6.39 -9.38 -16.98
N GLU A 149 7.10 -8.25 -17.01
CA GLU A 149 7.75 -7.71 -15.79
C GLU A 149 6.72 -7.34 -14.71
N GLY A 150 5.58 -6.79 -15.08
CA GLY A 150 4.45 -6.57 -14.17
C GLY A 150 3.96 -7.88 -13.53
N VAL A 151 3.84 -8.97 -14.33
CA VAL A 151 3.50 -10.30 -13.80
C VAL A 151 4.57 -10.77 -12.80
N ARG A 152 5.86 -10.66 -13.16
CA ARG A 152 6.99 -11.04 -12.29
C ARG A 152 6.94 -10.29 -10.96
N LYS A 153 6.72 -8.97 -10.99
CA LYS A 153 6.60 -8.13 -9.78
C LYS A 153 5.46 -8.62 -8.89
N ASN A 154 4.29 -8.91 -9.46
CA ASN A 154 3.15 -9.46 -8.70
C ASN A 154 3.47 -10.83 -8.09
N VAL A 155 4.16 -11.72 -8.82
CA VAL A 155 4.60 -13.02 -8.29
C VAL A 155 5.56 -12.83 -7.13
N ALA A 156 6.60 -12.02 -7.29
CA ALA A 156 7.56 -11.72 -6.23
C ALA A 156 6.88 -11.13 -5.00
N PHE A 157 5.97 -10.19 -5.21
CA PHE A 157 5.16 -9.58 -4.15
C PHE A 157 4.31 -10.62 -3.40
N SER A 158 3.74 -11.60 -4.10
CA SER A 158 2.91 -12.64 -3.48
C SER A 158 3.65 -13.56 -2.52
N LEU A 159 4.97 -13.66 -2.65
CA LEU A 159 5.83 -14.56 -1.87
C LEU A 159 6.32 -13.96 -0.55
N LYS A 160 6.31 -12.64 -0.44
CA LYS A 160 6.78 -11.92 0.75
C LYS A 160 5.62 -11.60 1.70
N LYS A 161 5.94 -11.49 3.00
CA LYS A 161 5.00 -10.96 4.00
C LYS A 161 5.20 -9.46 4.11
N PRO A 162 4.12 -8.65 4.13
CA PRO A 162 4.26 -7.21 4.27
C PRO A 162 4.86 -6.85 5.63
N TYR A 163 5.67 -5.79 5.64
CA TYR A 163 6.04 -5.10 6.87
C TYR A 163 4.84 -4.27 7.34
N LYS A 164 4.39 -4.51 8.56
CA LYS A 164 3.16 -3.94 9.10
C LYS A 164 3.47 -2.77 10.02
N ILE A 165 2.97 -1.60 9.68
CA ILE A 165 3.16 -0.35 10.39
C ILE A 165 1.83 0.06 10.99
N MET A 166 1.69 0.02 12.31
CA MET A 166 0.51 0.55 12.98
C MET A 166 0.69 2.05 13.20
N VAL A 167 -0.31 2.83 12.85
CA VAL A 167 -0.33 4.28 13.08
C VAL A 167 -1.40 4.59 14.11
N THR A 168 -1.01 5.24 15.20
CA THR A 168 -1.92 5.69 16.26
C THR A 168 -1.64 7.13 16.63
N ALA A 169 -2.64 7.80 17.18
CA ALA A 169 -2.55 9.20 17.56
C ALA A 169 -3.67 9.57 18.51
N THR A 170 -3.48 10.64 19.28
CA THR A 170 -4.59 11.35 19.92
C THR A 170 -5.40 12.12 18.87
N MET A 171 -6.60 12.57 19.27
CA MET A 171 -7.47 13.33 18.36
C MET A 171 -6.75 14.59 17.83
N SER A 172 -7.00 14.91 16.59
CA SER A 172 -6.44 16.10 15.92
C SER A 172 -4.91 16.13 15.75
N ALA A 173 -4.18 15.05 16.00
CA ALA A 173 -2.74 14.98 15.72
C ALA A 173 -2.42 14.83 14.21
N GLY A 174 -3.44 14.69 13.36
CA GLY A 174 -3.28 14.64 11.90
C GLY A 174 -2.98 13.25 11.35
N LYS A 175 -3.47 12.18 12.00
CA LYS A 175 -3.25 10.78 11.62
C LYS A 175 -3.63 10.48 10.16
N SER A 176 -4.83 10.86 9.73
CA SER A 176 -5.29 10.63 8.37
C SER A 176 -4.43 11.36 7.33
N THR A 177 -4.05 12.62 7.62
CA THR A 177 -3.15 13.40 6.76
C THR A 177 -1.76 12.75 6.67
N PHE A 178 -1.25 12.23 7.78
CA PHE A 178 0.03 11.53 7.82
C PHE A 178 0.00 10.24 6.98
N ILE A 179 -1.06 9.46 7.09
CA ILE A 179 -1.24 8.23 6.29
C ILE A 179 -1.34 8.59 4.81
N ASN A 180 -2.13 9.61 4.45
CA ASN A 180 -2.23 10.09 3.08
C ASN A 180 -0.87 10.58 2.54
N ALA A 181 -0.07 11.24 3.40
CA ALA A 181 1.28 11.64 3.06
C ALA A 181 2.21 10.45 2.79
N LEU A 182 2.22 9.42 3.64
CA LEU A 182 3.01 8.20 3.43
C LEU A 182 2.61 7.45 2.15
N VAL A 183 1.31 7.39 1.87
CA VAL A 183 0.79 6.70 0.68
C VAL A 183 0.98 7.55 -0.58
N GLY A 184 0.94 8.88 -0.46
CA GLY A 184 0.95 9.82 -1.59
C GLY A 184 -0.38 9.86 -2.35
N GLU A 185 -1.47 9.45 -1.70
CA GLU A 185 -2.82 9.45 -2.25
C GLU A 185 -3.84 9.58 -1.11
N LYS A 186 -5.04 10.08 -1.41
CA LYS A 186 -6.10 10.19 -0.41
C LYS A 186 -6.77 8.84 -0.17
N VAL A 187 -6.38 8.17 0.90
CA VAL A 187 -6.92 6.87 1.33
C VAL A 187 -7.60 6.93 2.70
N ALA A 188 -7.25 7.89 3.53
CA ALA A 188 -7.86 8.11 4.84
C ALA A 188 -8.66 9.42 4.85
N SER A 189 -9.88 9.38 5.42
CA SER A 189 -10.72 10.58 5.53
C SER A 189 -10.09 11.62 6.45
N THR A 190 -10.03 12.86 5.99
CA THR A 190 -9.50 14.01 6.76
C THR A 190 -10.61 14.86 7.39
N LYS A 191 -11.88 14.47 7.25
CA LYS A 191 -13.00 15.21 7.85
C LYS A 191 -12.93 15.12 9.38
N ASN A 192 -13.20 16.22 10.06
CA ASN A 192 -13.18 16.34 11.54
C ASN A 192 -14.30 15.57 12.25
N LEU A 193 -15.20 14.95 11.53
CA LEU A 193 -16.17 14.04 12.10
C LEU A 193 -15.47 12.74 12.48
N ALA A 194 -15.77 12.20 13.63
CA ALA A 194 -15.23 10.95 14.20
C ALA A 194 -15.62 9.74 13.34
N CYS A 195 -15.12 9.69 12.08
CA CYS A 195 -15.66 8.88 11.00
C CYS A 195 -15.12 7.46 10.96
N THR A 196 -14.12 7.08 11.77
CA THR A 196 -13.50 5.76 11.63
C THR A 196 -13.50 4.98 12.95
N GLY A 197 -14.64 4.40 13.29
CA GLY A 197 -14.69 3.32 14.30
C GLY A 197 -14.08 2.01 13.81
N ARG A 198 -13.32 2.01 12.69
CA ARG A 198 -12.81 0.84 11.98
C ARG A 198 -11.29 0.82 11.94
N LEU A 199 -10.74 -0.39 11.92
CA LEU A 199 -9.33 -0.64 11.61
C LEU A 199 -9.19 -0.81 10.09
N HIS A 200 -8.40 0.07 9.45
CA HIS A 200 -8.13 -0.01 8.02
C HIS A 200 -6.74 -0.61 7.78
N TYR A 201 -6.68 -1.58 6.89
CA TYR A 201 -5.44 -2.19 6.43
C TYR A 201 -5.17 -1.70 5.01
N ILE A 202 -4.16 -0.84 4.85
CA ILE A 202 -3.78 -0.24 3.57
C ILE A 202 -2.52 -0.95 3.07
N TYR A 203 -2.66 -1.74 2.01
CA TYR A 203 -1.56 -2.49 1.41
C TYR A 203 -0.89 -1.70 0.29
N SER A 204 0.44 -1.74 0.22
CA SER A 204 1.16 -1.31 -0.97
C SER A 204 0.92 -2.26 -2.14
N LYS A 205 0.98 -1.75 -3.39
CA LYS A 205 1.03 -2.56 -4.61
C LYS A 205 2.44 -2.60 -5.17
N PRO A 206 2.83 -3.63 -5.94
CA PRO A 206 4.19 -3.76 -6.47
C PRO A 206 4.51 -2.79 -7.62
N PHE A 207 3.50 -2.23 -8.29
CA PHE A 207 3.63 -1.19 -9.31
C PHE A 207 2.31 -0.41 -9.44
N ASN A 208 2.39 0.76 -10.08
CA ASN A 208 1.23 1.62 -10.27
C ASN A 208 0.35 1.10 -11.43
N ASP A 209 -0.85 0.66 -11.11
CA ASP A 209 -1.90 0.28 -12.04
C ASP A 209 -3.02 1.34 -12.13
N GLY A 210 -2.87 2.47 -11.44
CA GLY A 210 -3.85 3.55 -11.39
C GLY A 210 -5.12 3.23 -10.62
N LEU A 211 -5.18 2.12 -9.87
CA LEU A 211 -6.38 1.62 -9.22
C LEU A 211 -6.22 1.56 -7.70
N ILE A 212 -7.33 1.75 -7.01
CA ILE A 212 -7.46 1.48 -5.58
C ILE A 212 -8.32 0.23 -5.41
N GLY A 213 -7.71 -0.87 -4.97
CA GLY A 213 -8.44 -2.08 -4.63
C GLY A 213 -9.04 -1.98 -3.23
N MET A 214 -10.25 -2.49 -3.04
CA MET A 214 -10.89 -2.50 -1.72
C MET A 214 -11.59 -3.84 -1.44
N TRP A 215 -11.61 -4.21 -0.18
CA TRP A 215 -12.45 -5.28 0.32
C TRP A 215 -13.21 -4.80 1.57
N ASP A 216 -14.52 -4.75 1.38
CA ASP A 216 -15.51 -4.55 2.42
C ASP A 216 -16.72 -5.39 2.01
N ARG A 217 -16.96 -6.56 2.64
CA ARG A 217 -17.95 -7.58 2.24
C ARG A 217 -17.80 -8.10 0.80
N GLN A 218 -17.48 -7.23 -0.15
CA GLN A 218 -17.19 -7.56 -1.54
C GLN A 218 -15.80 -7.07 -1.96
N ILE A 219 -15.29 -7.64 -3.04
CA ILE A 219 -14.01 -7.23 -3.63
C ILE A 219 -14.31 -6.21 -4.72
N ILE A 220 -13.74 -5.02 -4.58
CA ILE A 220 -13.78 -3.94 -5.58
C ILE A 220 -12.36 -3.74 -6.06
N LEU A 221 -12.11 -3.91 -7.37
CA LEU A 221 -10.76 -3.79 -7.95
C LEU A 221 -10.42 -2.36 -8.35
N ASP A 222 -11.43 -1.51 -8.49
CA ASP A 222 -11.32 -0.07 -8.75
C ASP A 222 -12.29 0.67 -7.83
N ALA A 223 -11.82 1.12 -6.68
CA ALA A 223 -12.57 1.92 -5.74
C ALA A 223 -12.21 3.39 -5.94
N LYS A 224 -13.15 4.20 -6.42
CA LYS A 224 -12.97 5.66 -6.49
C LYS A 224 -12.95 6.27 -5.09
N ASN A 225 -12.26 7.39 -4.93
CA ASN A 225 -12.12 8.09 -3.65
C ASN A 225 -13.47 8.38 -2.95
N SER A 226 -14.57 8.57 -3.69
CA SER A 226 -15.91 8.73 -3.13
C SER A 226 -16.38 7.50 -2.37
N ILE A 227 -16.01 6.30 -2.82
CA ILE A 227 -16.40 5.04 -2.17
C ILE A 227 -15.63 4.84 -0.87
N LEU A 228 -14.38 5.29 -0.79
CA LEU A 228 -13.56 5.21 0.43
C LEU A 228 -14.10 6.11 1.55
N ASN A 229 -14.84 7.16 1.21
CA ASN A 229 -15.41 8.12 2.15
C ASN A 229 -16.87 7.82 2.56
N ASP A 230 -17.60 7.01 1.77
CA ASP A 230 -19.03 6.75 1.96
C ASP A 230 -19.35 5.58 2.90
N HIS A 231 -18.34 5.03 3.59
CA HIS A 231 -18.50 3.83 4.43
C HIS A 231 -19.11 4.08 5.83
N GLU A 232 -19.80 5.20 6.03
CA GLU A 232 -20.41 5.52 7.32
C GLU A 232 -21.50 4.51 7.77
N GLU A 233 -22.10 3.75 6.85
CA GLU A 233 -23.24 2.87 7.16
C GLU A 233 -22.91 1.38 7.30
N THR A 234 -21.67 0.93 7.06
CA THR A 234 -21.38 -0.50 7.11
C THR A 234 -21.00 -0.97 8.52
N GLN A 235 -21.57 -2.08 8.97
CA GLN A 235 -21.34 -2.69 10.29
C GLN A 235 -20.00 -3.42 10.42
N GLU A 236 -19.15 -3.42 9.39
CA GLU A 236 -17.86 -4.11 9.41
C GLU A 236 -16.82 -3.29 10.21
N LYS A 237 -16.13 -3.95 11.11
CA LYS A 237 -15.10 -3.34 11.97
C LYS A 237 -13.72 -3.24 11.30
N ILE A 238 -13.54 -3.82 10.14
CA ILE A 238 -12.25 -3.92 9.44
C ILE A 238 -12.47 -3.75 7.95
N SER A 239 -11.69 -2.90 7.32
CA SER A 239 -11.59 -2.79 5.86
C SER A 239 -10.16 -3.06 5.39
N TYR A 240 -10.02 -3.44 4.12
CA TYR A 240 -8.73 -3.69 3.47
C TYR A 240 -8.72 -2.93 2.15
N GLU A 241 -7.66 -2.19 1.95
CA GLU A 241 -7.41 -1.39 0.78
C GLU A 241 -6.05 -1.73 0.18
N SER A 242 -5.88 -1.53 -1.11
CA SER A 242 -4.61 -1.71 -1.78
C SER A 242 -4.37 -0.61 -2.79
N ILE A 243 -3.20 0.02 -2.72
CA ILE A 243 -2.82 1.12 -3.57
C ILE A 243 -1.32 1.13 -3.79
N TYR A 244 -0.88 1.69 -4.90
CA TYR A 244 0.54 1.95 -5.12
C TYR A 244 0.98 3.17 -4.32
N TYR A 245 1.95 2.99 -3.41
CA TYR A 245 2.50 4.09 -2.63
C TYR A 245 3.41 4.95 -3.52
N LYS A 246 3.23 6.26 -3.46
CA LYS A 246 3.96 7.23 -4.30
C LYS A 246 5.14 7.89 -3.59
N GLY A 247 5.30 7.65 -2.27
CA GLY A 247 6.40 8.17 -1.46
C GLY A 247 7.62 7.24 -1.42
N GLY A 248 8.55 7.45 -0.50
CA GLY A 248 9.77 6.65 -0.34
C GLY A 248 9.53 5.15 -0.07
N LEU A 249 8.31 4.79 0.31
CA LEU A 249 7.88 3.39 0.50
C LEU A 249 7.39 2.73 -0.81
N TYR A 250 7.50 3.40 -1.97
CA TYR A 250 7.06 2.86 -3.26
C TYR A 250 7.74 1.52 -3.59
N GLY A 251 6.98 0.61 -4.21
CA GLY A 251 7.49 -0.70 -4.64
C GLY A 251 7.87 -1.65 -3.50
N ARG A 252 7.80 -1.21 -2.23
CA ARG A 252 8.08 -2.04 -1.06
C ARG A 252 6.82 -2.73 -0.58
N GLN A 253 7.01 -3.93 -0.05
CA GLN A 253 5.88 -4.69 0.50
C GLN A 253 5.61 -4.28 1.94
N CYS A 254 4.83 -3.23 2.13
CA CYS A 254 4.41 -2.74 3.42
C CYS A 254 2.88 -2.63 3.52
N MET A 255 2.41 -2.50 4.74
CA MET A 255 1.01 -2.36 5.06
C MET A 255 0.86 -1.40 6.23
N ILE A 256 0.08 -0.35 6.05
CA ILE A 256 -0.29 0.58 7.11
C ILE A 256 -1.58 0.08 7.76
N LEU A 257 -1.59 0.05 9.10
CA LEU A 257 -2.76 -0.21 9.91
C LEU A 257 -3.22 1.13 10.49
N ASP A 258 -4.30 1.66 9.95
CA ASP A 258 -4.92 2.89 10.45
C ASP A 258 -5.89 2.57 11.58
N THR A 259 -5.55 3.01 12.80
CA THR A 259 -6.40 2.78 13.97
C THR A 259 -7.55 3.80 14.02
N PRO A 260 -8.70 3.45 14.62
CA PRO A 260 -9.70 4.44 14.99
C PRO A 260 -9.05 5.58 15.82
N GLY A 261 -9.57 6.81 15.72
CA GLY A 261 -9.09 7.91 16.56
C GLY A 261 -9.44 7.67 18.04
N VAL A 262 -8.50 7.90 18.96
CA VAL A 262 -8.78 7.90 20.40
C VAL A 262 -9.45 9.22 20.78
N ASN A 263 -10.53 9.13 21.57
CA ASN A 263 -11.24 10.26 22.18
C ASN A 263 -11.97 11.23 21.24
N SER A 264 -13.13 10.83 20.75
CA SER A 264 -14.20 11.79 20.55
C SER A 264 -15.12 11.74 21.79
N ALA A 265 -15.54 12.88 22.30
CA ALA A 265 -16.40 12.97 23.49
C ALA A 265 -17.74 12.18 23.35
N GLU A 266 -18.12 11.82 22.15
CA GLU A 266 -19.31 10.99 21.84
C GLU A 266 -19.05 9.47 21.88
N TYR A 267 -17.76 9.01 21.94
CA TYR A 267 -17.46 7.59 21.71
C TYR A 267 -16.35 7.04 22.61
N GLN A 268 -16.66 6.77 23.87
CA GLN A 268 -15.85 5.86 24.72
C GLN A 268 -15.51 4.53 23.98
N ARG A 269 -16.38 4.10 23.07
CA ARG A 269 -16.19 2.90 22.23
C ARG A 269 -15.01 2.99 21.24
N HIS A 270 -14.59 4.20 20.83
CA HIS A 270 -13.47 4.35 19.89
C HIS A 270 -12.12 4.16 20.58
N GLY A 271 -11.97 4.62 21.82
CA GLY A 271 -10.80 4.33 22.64
C GLY A 271 -10.63 2.82 22.87
N GLU A 272 -11.73 2.12 23.19
CA GLU A 272 -11.73 0.66 23.34
C GLU A 272 -11.35 -0.06 22.03
N SER A 273 -11.79 0.43 20.87
CA SER A 273 -11.46 -0.20 19.58
C SER A 273 -10.01 0.05 19.17
N THR A 274 -9.43 1.21 19.45
CA THR A 274 -8.00 1.50 19.24
C THR A 274 -7.14 0.65 20.15
N ASN A 275 -7.45 0.61 21.43
CA ASN A 275 -6.74 -0.22 22.39
C ASN A 275 -6.81 -1.69 22.02
N SER A 276 -7.97 -2.18 21.62
CA SER A 276 -8.16 -3.55 21.11
C SER A 276 -7.36 -3.81 19.82
N ALA A 277 -7.23 -2.81 18.93
CA ALA A 277 -6.41 -2.94 17.72
C ALA A 277 -4.92 -3.07 18.07
N ILE A 278 -4.42 -2.24 18.99
CA ILE A 278 -3.03 -2.28 19.44
C ILE A 278 -2.70 -3.60 20.14
N GLU A 279 -3.59 -4.11 20.99
CA GLU A 279 -3.38 -5.37 21.71
C GLU A 279 -3.50 -6.62 20.83
N ASN A 280 -4.44 -6.63 19.88
CA ASN A 280 -4.85 -7.85 19.19
C ASN A 280 -4.37 -7.94 17.72
N SER A 281 -3.78 -6.87 17.16
CA SER A 281 -3.24 -6.90 15.81
C SER A 281 -1.75 -7.25 15.81
N ALA A 282 -1.31 -7.98 14.78
CA ALA A 282 0.10 -8.23 14.57
C ALA A 282 0.68 -7.10 13.69
N TYR A 283 1.65 -6.37 14.20
CA TYR A 283 2.40 -5.33 13.49
C TYR A 283 3.90 -5.43 13.81
N ASP A 284 4.71 -4.82 12.95
CA ASP A 284 6.18 -4.87 13.03
C ASP A 284 6.78 -3.61 13.63
N ALA A 285 6.07 -2.47 13.50
CA ALA A 285 6.42 -1.20 14.11
C ALA A 285 5.15 -0.40 14.44
N LEU A 286 5.25 0.50 15.40
CA LEU A 286 4.18 1.42 15.78
C LEU A 286 4.66 2.86 15.59
N VAL A 287 3.88 3.68 14.89
CA VAL A 287 4.07 5.13 14.78
C VAL A 287 3.07 5.82 15.67
N PHE A 288 3.56 6.61 16.59
CA PHE A 288 2.76 7.45 17.46
C PHE A 288 2.87 8.91 17.04
N LEU A 289 1.75 9.52 16.64
CA LEU A 289 1.70 10.92 16.27
C LEU A 289 1.40 11.82 17.46
N ILE A 290 2.24 12.84 17.63
CA ILE A 290 2.11 13.90 18.61
C ILE A 290 1.74 15.19 17.87
N ASN A 291 0.82 15.97 18.42
CA ASN A 291 0.50 17.29 17.87
C ASN A 291 1.52 18.32 18.38
N TYR A 292 2.22 19.01 17.47
CA TYR A 292 3.21 20.04 17.80
C TYR A 292 2.68 21.13 18.73
N GLU A 293 1.40 21.52 18.57
CA GLU A 293 0.78 22.61 19.34
C GLU A 293 0.32 22.18 20.74
N HIS A 294 0.13 20.87 20.96
CA HIS A 294 -0.53 20.34 22.18
C HIS A 294 0.18 19.10 22.70
N ILE A 295 1.47 19.22 23.05
CA ILE A 295 2.26 18.14 23.64
C ILE A 295 1.94 18.04 25.13
N GLY A 296 1.84 16.82 25.66
CA GLY A 296 1.64 16.58 27.09
C GLY A 296 0.19 16.71 27.55
N THR A 297 -0.78 16.54 26.65
CA THR A 297 -2.19 16.49 27.05
C THR A 297 -2.48 15.23 27.87
N VAL A 298 -3.50 15.28 28.72
CA VAL A 298 -3.90 14.13 29.57
C VAL A 298 -4.21 12.90 28.72
N ASP A 299 -4.86 13.09 27.59
CA ASP A 299 -5.18 12.00 26.66
C ASP A 299 -3.91 11.38 26.06
N GLU A 300 -2.92 12.19 25.73
CA GLU A 300 -1.63 11.73 25.21
C GLU A 300 -0.87 10.94 26.28
N ILE A 301 -0.79 11.45 27.50
CA ILE A 301 -0.15 10.77 28.63
C ILE A 301 -0.80 9.40 28.89
N ASN A 302 -2.13 9.35 28.93
CA ASN A 302 -2.86 8.10 29.13
C ASN A 302 -2.61 7.11 27.98
N HIS A 303 -2.53 7.59 26.74
CA HIS A 303 -2.27 6.74 25.58
C HIS A 303 -0.82 6.25 25.55
N LEU A 304 0.16 7.10 25.94
CA LEU A 304 1.56 6.69 26.12
C LEU A 304 1.69 5.59 27.18
N ALA A 305 1.04 5.77 28.34
CA ALA A 305 1.04 4.77 29.40
C ALA A 305 0.44 3.43 28.94
N PHE A 306 -0.65 3.48 28.17
CA PHE A 306 -1.25 2.28 27.58
C PHE A 306 -0.28 1.58 26.62
N ILE A 307 0.36 2.30 25.69
CA ILE A 307 1.34 1.75 24.75
C ILE A 307 2.51 1.12 25.50
N LYS A 308 3.04 1.81 26.51
CA LYS A 308 4.15 1.28 27.32
C LYS A 308 3.81 -0.03 28.00
N GLN A 309 2.56 -0.19 28.43
CA GLN A 309 2.09 -1.41 29.08
C GLN A 309 1.83 -2.57 28.11
N LYS A 310 1.34 -2.27 26.90
CA LYS A 310 0.74 -3.28 26.00
C LYS A 310 1.59 -3.61 24.79
N VAL A 311 2.44 -2.71 24.34
CA VAL A 311 3.32 -2.96 23.20
C VAL A 311 4.56 -3.71 23.65
N SER A 312 4.92 -4.76 22.91
CA SER A 312 6.12 -5.55 23.20
C SER A 312 7.38 -4.67 23.14
N GLU A 313 8.31 -4.86 24.07
CA GLU A 313 9.60 -4.15 24.08
C GLU A 313 10.42 -4.35 22.81
N ASN A 314 10.20 -5.46 22.09
CA ASN A 314 10.86 -5.75 20.83
C ASN A 314 10.18 -5.08 19.61
N THR A 315 9.07 -4.37 19.82
CA THR A 315 8.38 -3.64 18.73
C THR A 315 8.88 -2.21 18.71
N PRO A 316 9.54 -1.77 17.64
CA PRO A 316 9.95 -0.37 17.50
C PRO A 316 8.75 0.58 17.60
N VAL A 317 8.88 1.60 18.42
CA VAL A 317 7.93 2.71 18.54
C VAL A 317 8.61 3.98 18.04
N LEU A 318 8.03 4.59 16.99
CA LEU A 318 8.49 5.84 16.41
C LEU A 318 7.57 6.96 16.84
N PHE A 319 8.13 8.05 17.31
CA PHE A 319 7.36 9.25 17.67
C PHE A 319 7.49 10.31 16.58
N CYS A 320 6.35 10.74 16.03
CA CYS A 320 6.31 11.75 14.97
C CYS A 320 5.56 12.98 15.49
N VAL A 321 6.29 14.07 15.73
CA VAL A 321 5.71 15.36 16.09
C VAL A 321 5.23 16.03 14.80
N ASN A 322 3.93 15.96 14.60
CA ASN A 322 3.26 16.43 13.39
C ASN A 322 2.78 17.87 13.51
N LYS A 323 2.50 18.50 12.38
CA LYS A 323 2.04 19.89 12.25
C LYS A 323 3.12 20.93 12.58
N ILE A 324 4.37 20.66 12.24
CA ILE A 324 5.44 21.67 12.39
C ILE A 324 5.19 22.93 11.54
N ASP A 325 4.34 22.83 10.52
CA ASP A 325 3.85 23.96 9.75
C ASP A 325 3.01 24.95 10.58
N SER A 326 2.53 24.58 11.75
CA SER A 326 1.88 25.49 12.68
C SER A 326 2.87 26.35 13.50
N LYS A 327 4.18 25.99 13.51
CA LYS A 327 5.22 26.74 14.21
C LYS A 327 5.15 28.24 13.90
N LYS A 328 5.11 29.07 14.94
CA LYS A 328 5.16 30.53 14.84
C LYS A 328 6.61 31.01 14.87
N ARG A 329 6.83 32.25 14.42
CA ARG A 329 8.17 32.84 14.37
C ARG A 329 8.82 32.96 15.75
N ASP A 330 8.02 33.27 16.76
CA ASP A 330 8.45 33.47 18.14
C ASP A 330 8.46 32.19 18.97
N ASP A 331 8.08 31.03 18.38
CA ASP A 331 8.16 29.75 19.05
C ASP A 331 9.63 29.30 19.20
N MET A 332 9.88 28.50 20.23
CA MET A 332 11.17 27.86 20.52
C MET A 332 11.81 27.27 19.23
N PRO A 333 13.12 27.35 19.07
CA PRO A 333 13.84 26.65 17.99
C PRO A 333 13.56 25.16 18.00
N LEU A 334 13.51 24.54 16.81
CA LEU A 334 13.20 23.10 16.70
C LEU A 334 14.29 22.23 17.37
N GLU A 335 15.52 22.70 17.40
CA GLU A 335 16.67 22.07 18.08
C GLU A 335 16.46 21.95 19.59
N GLU A 336 15.85 22.95 20.22
CA GLU A 336 15.49 22.92 21.64
C GLU A 336 14.23 22.07 21.85
N LYS A 337 13.25 22.23 20.96
CA LYS A 337 11.99 21.50 21.03
C LYS A 337 12.17 19.99 20.96
N ILE A 338 13.12 19.48 20.15
CA ILE A 338 13.40 18.04 20.07
C ILE A 338 13.97 17.51 21.39
N CYS A 339 14.78 18.31 22.10
CA CYS A 339 15.31 17.95 23.42
C CYS A 339 14.18 17.85 24.44
N ASP A 340 13.25 18.82 24.45
CA ASP A 340 12.09 18.81 25.34
C ASP A 340 11.21 17.60 25.11
N VAL A 341 10.89 17.30 23.82
CA VAL A 341 10.09 16.13 23.48
C VAL A 341 10.79 14.83 23.88
N THR A 342 12.09 14.74 23.65
CA THR A 342 12.87 13.56 24.03
C THR A 342 12.88 13.38 25.56
N THR A 343 13.04 14.46 26.32
CA THR A 343 12.97 14.43 27.79
C THR A 343 11.58 13.98 28.24
N TYR A 344 10.53 14.58 27.71
CA TYR A 344 9.14 14.20 27.98
C TYR A 344 8.88 12.71 27.73
N LEU A 345 9.33 12.17 26.59
CA LEU A 345 9.18 10.75 26.27
C LEU A 345 9.98 9.84 27.20
N ASN A 346 11.19 10.26 27.61
CA ASN A 346 12.01 9.53 28.59
C ASN A 346 11.30 9.43 29.96
N GLU A 347 10.67 10.51 30.43
CA GLU A 347 9.87 10.54 31.67
C GLU A 347 8.69 9.57 31.63
N HIS A 348 8.15 9.33 30.40
CA HIS A 348 7.06 8.36 30.17
C HIS A 348 7.55 6.95 29.81
N GLY A 349 8.86 6.68 29.99
CA GLY A 349 9.46 5.35 29.85
C GLY A 349 9.86 4.95 28.43
N PHE A 350 9.97 5.90 27.49
CA PHE A 350 10.42 5.68 26.11
C PHE A 350 11.85 6.21 25.90
N SER A 351 12.78 5.66 26.65
CA SER A 351 14.19 6.06 26.56
C SER A 351 14.79 5.71 25.20
N ASN A 352 15.50 6.67 24.59
CA ASN A 352 16.14 6.55 23.28
C ASN A 352 15.18 6.22 22.12
N ALA A 353 13.89 6.52 22.26
CA ALA A 353 12.95 6.35 21.17
C ALA A 353 13.24 7.34 20.02
N PRO A 354 13.14 6.91 18.75
CA PRO A 354 13.32 7.80 17.63
C PRO A 354 12.19 8.85 17.57
N VAL A 355 12.59 10.12 17.49
CA VAL A 355 11.68 11.27 17.40
C VAL A 355 11.89 11.97 16.06
N PHE A 356 10.83 12.16 15.31
CA PHE A 356 10.82 12.85 14.02
C PHE A 356 9.83 14.01 14.05
N PHE A 357 10.24 15.15 13.51
CA PHE A 357 9.35 16.26 13.23
C PHE A 357 8.82 16.15 11.80
N VAL A 358 7.54 16.45 11.58
CA VAL A 358 6.93 16.35 10.26
C VAL A 358 5.79 17.35 10.05
N SER A 359 5.68 17.88 8.83
CA SER A 359 4.45 18.46 8.33
C SER A 359 3.79 17.49 7.36
N SER A 360 2.85 16.72 7.85
CA SER A 360 2.10 15.78 7.01
C SER A 360 1.28 16.49 5.93
N ARG A 361 0.77 17.70 6.21
CA ARG A 361 0.01 18.49 5.23
C ARG A 361 0.91 18.91 4.08
N ALA A 362 2.10 19.46 4.40
CA ALA A 362 3.08 19.85 3.37
C ALA A 362 3.49 18.65 2.51
N ALA A 363 3.84 17.52 3.16
CA ALA A 363 4.23 16.30 2.47
C ALA A 363 3.13 15.77 1.54
N TYR A 364 1.88 15.72 2.02
CA TYR A 364 0.75 15.25 1.22
C TYR A 364 0.50 16.14 0.01
N LEU A 365 0.32 17.45 0.22
CA LEU A 365 0.05 18.39 -0.87
C LEU A 365 1.17 18.40 -1.91
N TYR A 366 2.42 18.34 -1.46
CA TYR A 366 3.57 18.26 -2.35
C TYR A 366 3.57 17.00 -3.23
N ARG A 367 3.21 15.85 -2.68
CA ARG A 367 3.13 14.58 -3.41
C ARG A 367 2.01 14.55 -4.45
N VAL A 368 0.91 15.23 -4.18
CA VAL A 368 -0.24 15.28 -5.10
C VAL A 368 -0.29 16.52 -5.97
N ARG A 369 0.72 17.42 -5.90
CA ARG A 369 0.74 18.74 -6.55
C ARG A 369 0.41 18.74 -8.03
N GLU A 370 0.79 17.72 -8.77
CA GLU A 370 0.53 17.61 -10.22
C GLU A 370 -0.95 17.35 -10.54
N TRP A 371 -1.72 16.92 -9.56
CA TRP A 371 -3.13 16.55 -9.68
C TRP A 371 -4.07 17.43 -8.87
N LEU A 372 -3.52 18.45 -8.15
CA LEU A 372 -4.34 19.39 -7.42
C LEU A 372 -5.16 20.23 -8.41
N GLN A 373 -6.47 20.32 -8.14
CA GLN A 373 -7.42 21.11 -8.90
C GLN A 373 -8.14 22.16 -8.02
N ASP A 374 -8.06 21.98 -6.71
CA ASP A 374 -8.66 22.87 -5.73
C ASP A 374 -7.72 24.07 -5.49
N GLU A 375 -8.20 25.29 -5.76
CA GLU A 375 -7.43 26.52 -5.61
C GLU A 375 -6.98 26.72 -4.16
N ASP A 376 -7.82 26.40 -3.18
CA ASP A 376 -7.49 26.51 -1.76
C ASP A 376 -6.34 25.55 -1.38
N GLU A 377 -6.30 24.33 -1.94
CA GLU A 377 -5.21 23.38 -1.70
C GLU A 377 -3.89 23.80 -2.39
N ILE A 378 -3.97 24.48 -3.54
CA ILE A 378 -2.80 25.04 -4.24
C ILE A 378 -2.21 26.21 -3.43
N ASP A 379 -3.05 27.13 -2.96
CA ASP A 379 -2.64 28.26 -2.12
C ASP A 379 -2.07 27.78 -0.78
N ASP A 380 -2.68 26.76 -0.17
CA ASP A 380 -2.17 26.08 1.02
C ASP A 380 -0.76 25.51 0.78
N LEU A 381 -0.54 24.80 -0.33
CA LEU A 381 0.76 24.25 -0.67
C LEU A 381 1.84 25.34 -0.77
N ASP A 382 1.53 26.43 -1.46
CA ASP A 382 2.46 27.56 -1.62
C ASP A 382 2.80 28.21 -0.28
N SER A 383 1.78 28.45 0.54
CA SER A 383 1.94 29.04 1.87
C SER A 383 2.76 28.17 2.80
N ILE A 384 2.41 26.88 2.90
CA ILE A 384 3.08 25.91 3.76
C ILE A 384 4.52 25.68 3.29
N THR A 385 4.76 25.57 1.98
CA THR A 385 6.11 25.41 1.41
C THR A 385 7.02 26.55 1.80
N LYS A 386 6.56 27.79 1.63
CA LYS A 386 7.32 28.98 2.04
C LYS A 386 7.62 28.97 3.54
N LYS A 387 6.67 28.52 4.36
CA LYS A 387 6.82 28.44 5.81
C LYS A 387 7.82 27.36 6.24
N ILE A 388 7.73 26.16 5.67
CA ILE A 388 8.70 25.09 5.92
C ILE A 388 10.12 25.55 5.60
N ILE A 389 10.35 26.11 4.42
CA ILE A 389 11.68 26.56 3.99
C ILE A 389 12.24 27.65 4.92
N ARG A 390 11.42 28.57 5.39
CA ARG A 390 11.87 29.76 6.15
C ARG A 390 12.01 29.53 7.65
N SER A 391 11.14 28.75 8.28
CA SER A 391 11.01 28.70 9.74
C SER A 391 10.83 27.33 10.35
N ALA A 392 10.56 26.31 9.56
CA ALA A 392 10.29 24.96 10.02
C ALA A 392 11.08 23.90 9.23
N ASN A 393 12.19 24.28 8.60
CA ASN A 393 13.06 23.32 7.93
C ASN A 393 13.82 22.50 8.98
N ILE A 394 13.65 21.18 8.89
CA ILE A 394 14.21 20.26 9.90
C ILE A 394 15.47 19.56 9.46
N THR A 395 16.01 19.86 8.29
CA THR A 395 17.21 19.18 7.78
C THR A 395 18.42 19.35 8.70
N SER A 396 18.52 20.49 9.41
CA SER A 396 19.56 20.72 10.40
C SER A 396 19.53 19.72 11.57
N LEU A 397 18.34 19.26 11.97
CA LEU A 397 18.16 18.31 13.06
C LEU A 397 18.71 16.91 12.74
N TYR A 398 18.73 16.56 11.46
CA TYR A 398 19.07 15.21 10.99
C TYR A 398 20.30 15.16 10.09
N ASN A 399 21.17 16.18 10.13
CA ASN A 399 22.38 16.26 9.31
C ASN A 399 23.32 15.05 9.41
N ALA A 400 23.27 14.29 10.51
CA ALA A 400 24.04 13.06 10.70
C ALA A 400 23.39 11.83 10.04
N VAL A 401 22.12 11.91 9.66
CA VAL A 401 21.37 10.82 9.03
C VAL A 401 21.58 10.94 7.53
N LYS A 402 22.42 10.06 6.96
CA LYS A 402 22.53 9.98 5.49
C LYS A 402 21.23 9.45 4.93
N PRO A 403 20.55 10.19 4.04
CA PRO A 403 19.36 9.69 3.37
C PRO A 403 19.63 8.36 2.67
N ILE A 404 18.80 7.37 2.88
CA ILE A 404 18.90 6.06 2.21
C ILE A 404 18.43 6.18 0.75
N TYR A 405 17.57 7.15 0.47
CA TYR A 405 16.92 7.42 -0.80
C TYR A 405 17.20 8.83 -1.31
N ILE A 406 18.45 9.16 -1.60
CA ILE A 406 18.69 10.25 -2.54
C ILE A 406 19.13 9.59 -3.85
N ASP A 407 18.19 9.35 -4.74
CA ASP A 407 18.49 9.60 -6.14
C ASP A 407 18.81 11.09 -6.24
N GLN A 408 19.97 11.46 -6.77
CA GLN A 408 20.45 12.85 -6.83
C GLN A 408 19.51 13.81 -7.60
N SER A 409 18.42 13.30 -8.18
CA SER A 409 17.30 14.01 -8.80
C SER A 409 16.12 14.26 -7.87
N ASN A 410 16.08 13.69 -6.66
CA ASN A 410 14.91 13.79 -5.77
C ASN A 410 15.01 14.98 -4.82
N ASP A 411 13.98 15.72 -4.86
CA ASP A 411 13.54 16.92 -4.23
C ASP A 411 13.81 16.94 -2.72
N SER A 412 14.65 17.85 -2.29
CA SER A 412 14.97 18.08 -0.88
C SER A 412 13.76 18.43 0.00
N PHE A 413 12.60 18.78 -0.60
CA PHE A 413 11.43 19.24 0.14
C PHE A 413 10.83 18.16 1.04
N GLU A 414 10.79 16.89 0.63
CA GLU A 414 10.31 15.79 1.48
C GLU A 414 11.15 15.62 2.75
N TYR A 415 12.44 15.91 2.69
CA TYR A 415 13.31 15.95 3.86
C TYR A 415 13.11 17.23 4.68
N GLN A 416 12.91 18.38 4.02
CA GLN A 416 12.65 19.64 4.72
C GLN A 416 11.36 19.59 5.54
N CYS A 417 10.31 18.93 5.06
CA CYS A 417 9.06 18.73 5.76
C CYS A 417 9.02 17.47 6.65
N GLY A 418 10.06 16.64 6.63
CA GLY A 418 10.29 15.53 7.57
C GLY A 418 9.83 14.15 7.14
N ILE A 419 9.00 14.04 6.11
CA ILE A 419 8.44 12.73 5.73
C ILE A 419 9.52 11.76 5.24
N GLY A 420 10.52 12.26 4.52
CA GLY A 420 11.61 11.44 3.98
C GLY A 420 12.42 10.74 5.08
N TYR A 421 12.72 11.42 6.20
CA TYR A 421 13.45 10.79 7.32
C TYR A 421 12.65 9.66 7.99
N ILE A 422 11.32 9.82 8.07
CA ILE A 422 10.44 8.80 8.63
C ILE A 422 10.42 7.57 7.72
N GLU A 423 10.31 7.77 6.42
CA GLU A 423 10.33 6.69 5.43
C GLU A 423 11.66 5.96 5.42
N ASP A 424 12.78 6.67 5.45
CA ASP A 424 14.12 6.09 5.55
C ASP A 424 14.27 5.23 6.81
N TYR A 425 13.75 5.70 7.94
CA TYR A 425 13.80 4.93 9.18
C TYR A 425 12.93 3.66 9.10
N ILE A 426 11.75 3.76 8.52
CA ILE A 426 10.88 2.59 8.28
C ILE A 426 11.58 1.58 7.38
N ILE A 427 12.23 2.04 6.31
CA ILE A 427 12.99 1.18 5.39
C ILE A 427 14.13 0.49 6.11
N LYS A 428 14.87 1.20 6.96
CA LYS A 428 15.91 0.60 7.80
C LYS A 428 15.35 -0.55 8.65
N LEU A 429 14.22 -0.33 9.32
CA LEU A 429 13.56 -1.38 10.10
C LEU A 429 13.09 -2.57 9.24
N MET A 430 12.64 -2.32 8.01
CA MET A 430 12.29 -3.38 7.06
C MET A 430 13.49 -4.24 6.69
N LEU A 431 14.63 -3.60 6.40
CA LEU A 431 15.90 -4.26 6.08
C LEU A 431 16.39 -5.13 7.25
N GLU A 432 16.38 -4.60 8.47
CA GLU A 432 16.78 -5.31 9.68
C GLU A 432 15.92 -6.57 9.93
N LYS A 433 14.66 -6.55 9.53
CA LYS A 433 13.76 -7.73 9.61
C LYS A 433 13.81 -8.65 8.39
N GLY A 434 14.63 -8.36 7.38
CA GLY A 434 14.69 -9.13 6.13
C GLY A 434 13.35 -9.12 5.37
N LYS A 435 12.61 -8.02 5.44
CA LYS A 435 11.29 -7.84 4.82
C LYS A 435 11.31 -6.76 3.71
N GLU A 436 12.35 -6.75 2.93
CA GLU A 436 12.51 -5.85 1.79
C GLU A 436 11.63 -6.20 0.58
#